data_1569aa8b536f16f7385a9428c5cd8e72
#
_entry.id   1569aa8b536f16f7385a9428c5cd8e72
#
_cell.length_a   1.000
_cell.length_b   1.000
_cell.length_c   1.000
_cell.angle_alpha   90.00
_cell.angle_beta   90.00
_cell.angle_gamma   90.00
#
_symmetry.space_group_name_H-M   'P 1'
#
loop_
_entity.id
_entity.type
_entity.pdbx_description
1 polymer ?
#
loop_
_entity_poly.entity_id
_entity_poly.type
_entity_poly.pdbx_seq_one_letter_code
_entity_poly.pdbx_strand_id
1 'polypeptide(L)'
;MNREDPGPHVAADDPASIDREALATLNRVFGYPAFRGPQASIVAHVAGGGDALVLMPTGGGKSLCYQIPALLRRGVGVVISPLIALMQDQVDALRELGVRAAFLNSSLGARAAAAVERAVVAGDIDLLYVAPERLLTPRCLELLDGVRLALFAIDEAHCVSQWGHDFRPEYLQLTVLHERWPQVPRIALTATADAMTRGEIVERLALQSARQFVSSF
;
A
#
# COMPACT_ATOMS: atom_id res chain seq x y z
N MET A 1 -2.04 -34.58 -4.15
CA MET A 1 -1.79 -33.96 -2.85
C MET A 1 -2.56 -32.63 -2.89
N ASN A 2 -3.77 -32.66 -2.29
CA ASN A 2 -4.73 -31.54 -2.34
C ASN A 2 -4.12 -30.34 -1.63
N ARG A 3 -3.95 -29.22 -2.35
CA ARG A 3 -3.72 -27.93 -1.72
C ARG A 3 -5.05 -27.48 -1.11
N GLU A 4 -5.11 -27.41 0.21
CA GLU A 4 -6.20 -26.79 0.93
C GLU A 4 -6.29 -25.31 0.48
N ASP A 5 -7.48 -24.95 0.07
CA ASP A 5 -7.87 -23.59 -0.33
C ASP A 5 -7.67 -22.65 0.87
N PRO A 6 -6.85 -21.58 0.79
CA PRO A 6 -6.74 -20.65 1.88
C PRO A 6 -8.05 -19.87 2.02
N GLY A 7 -8.78 -20.15 3.07
CA GLY A 7 -10.00 -19.56 3.61
C GLY A 7 -10.76 -18.45 2.87
N PRO A 8 -11.97 -18.13 3.29
CA PRO A 8 -12.91 -17.32 2.53
C PRO A 8 -12.37 -15.89 2.32
N HIS A 9 -12.00 -15.60 1.08
CA HIS A 9 -11.81 -14.22 0.65
C HIS A 9 -13.17 -13.57 0.51
N VAL A 10 -13.36 -12.42 1.18
CA VAL A 10 -14.60 -11.64 1.14
C VAL A 10 -15.01 -11.39 -0.30
N ALA A 11 -16.22 -11.73 -0.65
CA ALA A 11 -16.89 -11.15 -1.79
C ALA A 11 -17.04 -9.64 -1.51
N ALA A 12 -16.67 -8.79 -2.46
CA ALA A 12 -16.57 -7.32 -2.30
C ALA A 12 -17.93 -6.62 -2.03
N ASP A 13 -19.00 -7.37 -1.76
CA ASP A 13 -20.37 -6.90 -1.87
C ASP A 13 -21.08 -6.63 -0.52
N ASP A 14 -20.46 -6.96 0.64
CA ASP A 14 -21.07 -6.69 1.95
C ASP A 14 -20.15 -5.83 2.85
N PRO A 15 -20.43 -4.52 3.02
CA PRO A 15 -19.63 -3.65 3.89
C PRO A 15 -19.50 -4.15 5.33
N ALA A 16 -20.55 -4.76 5.89
CA ALA A 16 -20.52 -5.31 7.25
C ALA A 16 -19.60 -6.55 7.36
N SER A 17 -19.39 -7.27 6.27
CA SER A 17 -18.42 -8.36 6.20
C SER A 17 -16.98 -7.83 6.19
N ILE A 18 -16.73 -6.77 5.43
CA ILE A 18 -15.41 -6.11 5.38
C ILE A 18 -15.02 -5.62 6.77
N ASP A 19 -15.91 -4.94 7.50
CA ASP A 19 -15.63 -4.41 8.84
C ASP A 19 -15.28 -5.53 9.83
N ARG A 20 -16.01 -6.64 9.82
CA ARG A 20 -15.75 -7.80 10.69
C ARG A 20 -14.39 -8.43 10.38
N GLU A 21 -14.08 -8.64 9.11
CA GLU A 21 -12.80 -9.26 8.72
C GLU A 21 -11.61 -8.33 8.95
N ALA A 22 -11.80 -7.03 8.76
CA ALA A 22 -10.78 -6.02 9.07
C ALA A 22 -10.43 -6.04 10.55
N LEU A 23 -11.43 -6.07 11.43
CA LEU A 23 -11.21 -6.16 12.88
C LEU A 23 -10.59 -7.51 13.28
N ALA A 24 -11.04 -8.59 12.70
CA ALA A 24 -10.47 -9.92 12.94
C ALA A 24 -8.99 -9.98 12.51
N THR A 25 -8.65 -9.37 11.38
CA THR A 25 -7.26 -9.30 10.88
C THR A 25 -6.40 -8.40 11.78
N LEU A 26 -6.93 -7.26 12.22
CA LEU A 26 -6.27 -6.38 13.18
C LEU A 26 -5.90 -7.13 14.48
N ASN A 27 -6.85 -7.89 15.02
CA ASN A 27 -6.63 -8.64 16.26
C ASN A 27 -5.65 -9.80 16.04
N ARG A 28 -5.89 -10.62 15.03
CA ARG A 28 -5.14 -11.86 14.79
C ARG A 28 -3.70 -11.60 14.36
N VAL A 29 -3.49 -10.67 13.43
CA VAL A 29 -2.17 -10.42 12.85
C VAL A 29 -1.38 -9.38 13.64
N PHE A 30 -2.02 -8.26 13.99
CA PHE A 30 -1.34 -7.12 14.61
C PHE A 30 -1.49 -7.05 16.14
N GLY A 31 -2.36 -7.86 16.73
CA GLY A 31 -2.54 -7.94 18.18
C GLY A 31 -3.28 -6.76 18.80
N TYR A 32 -3.89 -5.88 18.02
CA TYR A 32 -4.64 -4.74 18.53
C TYR A 32 -6.12 -5.07 18.71
N PRO A 33 -6.73 -4.68 19.85
CA PRO A 33 -8.13 -5.01 20.13
C PRO A 33 -9.13 -4.17 19.32
N ALA A 34 -8.75 -2.96 18.90
CA ALA A 34 -9.62 -2.04 18.17
C ALA A 34 -8.83 -1.09 17.29
N PHE A 35 -9.48 -0.58 16.25
CA PHE A 35 -8.97 0.50 15.43
C PHE A 35 -8.93 1.82 16.20
N ARG A 36 -8.04 2.72 15.81
CA ARG A 36 -7.91 4.08 16.38
C ARG A 36 -8.33 5.13 15.37
N GLY A 37 -9.02 6.17 15.85
CA GLY A 37 -9.44 7.29 15.01
C GLY A 37 -10.13 6.84 13.72
N PRO A 38 -9.73 7.35 12.55
CA PRO A 38 -10.37 7.03 11.28
C PRO A 38 -9.92 5.70 10.64
N GLN A 39 -9.04 4.92 11.29
CA GLN A 39 -8.46 3.71 10.68
C GLN A 39 -9.52 2.74 10.15
N ALA A 40 -10.59 2.45 10.92
CA ALA A 40 -11.65 1.53 10.49
C ALA A 40 -12.30 1.98 9.18
N SER A 41 -12.66 3.26 9.09
CA SER A 41 -13.29 3.83 7.89
C SER A 41 -12.36 3.84 6.68
N ILE A 42 -11.06 4.09 6.89
CA ILE A 42 -10.05 4.05 5.83
C ILE A 42 -9.90 2.62 5.31
N VAL A 43 -9.71 1.67 6.24
CA VAL A 43 -9.53 0.25 5.91
C VAL A 43 -10.74 -0.28 5.13
N ALA A 44 -11.97 -0.02 5.59
CA ALA A 44 -13.19 -0.45 4.93
C ALA A 44 -13.31 0.15 3.52
N HIS A 45 -13.03 1.45 3.36
CA HIS A 45 -13.10 2.13 2.08
C HIS A 45 -12.11 1.55 1.05
N VAL A 46 -10.85 1.35 1.44
CA VAL A 46 -9.81 0.82 0.55
C VAL A 46 -10.01 -0.68 0.28
N ALA A 47 -10.43 -1.46 1.29
CA ALA A 47 -10.76 -2.88 1.11
C ALA A 47 -11.93 -3.05 0.14
N GLY A 48 -12.91 -2.15 0.16
CA GLY A 48 -14.01 -2.07 -0.78
C GLY A 48 -13.63 -1.60 -2.20
N GLY A 49 -12.37 -1.22 -2.43
CA GLY A 49 -11.86 -0.83 -3.75
C GLY A 49 -11.84 0.67 -4.01
N GLY A 50 -12.08 1.51 -3.00
CA GLY A 50 -12.03 2.97 -3.14
C GLY A 50 -10.62 3.54 -3.03
N ASP A 51 -10.34 4.60 -3.82
CA ASP A 51 -9.14 5.42 -3.67
C ASP A 51 -9.22 6.31 -2.44
N ALA A 52 -8.09 6.53 -1.75
CA ALA A 52 -8.02 7.34 -0.56
C ALA A 52 -6.80 8.27 -0.52
N LEU A 53 -6.99 9.47 0.04
CA LEU A 53 -5.90 10.32 0.52
C LEU A 53 -5.99 10.43 2.04
N VAL A 54 -4.92 10.03 2.72
CA VAL A 54 -4.89 9.93 4.19
C VAL A 54 -3.84 10.87 4.77
N LEU A 55 -4.28 11.81 5.58
CA LEU A 55 -3.43 12.67 6.40
C LEU A 55 -3.58 12.25 7.86
N MET A 56 -2.53 11.64 8.39
CA MET A 56 -2.47 11.22 9.80
C MET A 56 -1.07 11.50 10.36
N PRO A 57 -0.95 11.95 11.61
CA PRO A 57 0.35 12.24 12.21
C PRO A 57 1.25 11.00 12.26
N THR A 58 2.55 11.24 12.42
CA THR A 58 3.52 10.18 12.69
C THR A 58 3.13 9.46 13.98
N GLY A 59 3.21 8.12 14.00
CA GLY A 59 2.74 7.31 15.12
C GLY A 59 1.22 7.07 15.14
N GLY A 60 0.45 7.68 14.24
CA GLY A 60 -1.00 7.51 14.13
C GLY A 60 -1.45 6.15 13.55
N GLY A 61 -0.51 5.25 13.23
CA GLY A 61 -0.84 3.94 12.67
C GLY A 61 -1.22 3.96 11.19
N LYS A 62 -0.64 4.87 10.41
CA LYS A 62 -0.85 4.97 8.95
C LYS A 62 -0.65 3.63 8.22
N SER A 63 0.35 2.87 8.62
CA SER A 63 0.70 1.61 7.95
C SER A 63 -0.44 0.59 7.98
N LEU A 64 -1.20 0.51 9.06
CA LEU A 64 -2.36 -0.37 9.17
C LEU A 64 -3.44 -0.04 8.13
N CYS A 65 -3.55 1.23 7.73
CA CYS A 65 -4.54 1.69 6.76
C CYS A 65 -4.35 1.11 5.35
N TYR A 66 -3.16 0.62 5.01
CA TYR A 66 -2.91 -0.09 3.76
C TYR A 66 -2.55 -1.58 3.97
N GLN A 67 -1.92 -1.93 5.08
CA GLN A 67 -1.52 -3.32 5.36
C GLN A 67 -2.74 -4.22 5.50
N ILE A 68 -3.74 -3.80 6.29
CA ILE A 68 -4.96 -4.60 6.49
C ILE A 68 -5.75 -4.75 5.18
N PRO A 69 -6.09 -3.70 4.41
CA PRO A 69 -6.75 -3.87 3.12
C PRO A 69 -5.97 -4.76 2.15
N ALA A 70 -4.63 -4.68 2.14
CA ALA A 70 -3.81 -5.55 1.30
C ALA A 70 -3.97 -7.04 1.67
N LEU A 71 -4.11 -7.36 2.96
CA LEU A 71 -4.34 -8.72 3.43
C LEU A 71 -5.77 -9.23 3.18
N LEU A 72 -6.74 -8.32 3.10
CA LEU A 72 -8.14 -8.67 2.82
C LEU A 72 -8.42 -8.87 1.33
N ARG A 73 -7.73 -8.14 0.48
CA ARG A 73 -7.92 -8.19 -0.97
C ARG A 73 -7.04 -9.28 -1.59
N ARG A 74 -7.51 -9.85 -2.71
CA ARG A 74 -6.73 -10.85 -3.45
C ARG A 74 -5.59 -10.20 -4.22
N GLY A 75 -4.41 -10.78 -4.17
CA GLY A 75 -3.22 -10.32 -4.89
C GLY A 75 -2.19 -9.70 -3.97
N VAL A 76 -1.15 -9.11 -4.54
CA VAL A 76 -0.09 -8.45 -3.82
C VAL A 76 -0.41 -6.97 -3.62
N GLY A 77 -0.29 -6.48 -2.37
CA GLY A 77 -0.29 -5.05 -2.08
C GLY A 77 1.09 -4.46 -2.35
N VAL A 78 1.17 -3.43 -3.16
CA VAL A 78 2.44 -2.77 -3.53
C VAL A 78 2.55 -1.46 -2.78
N VAL A 79 3.58 -1.33 -1.95
CA VAL A 79 3.84 -0.14 -1.12
C VAL A 79 5.02 0.62 -1.71
N ILE A 80 4.76 1.80 -2.22
CA ILE A 80 5.78 2.71 -2.75
C ILE A 80 6.26 3.61 -1.61
N SER A 81 7.52 3.52 -1.25
CA SER A 81 8.13 4.33 -0.19
C SER A 81 9.49 4.89 -0.64
N PRO A 82 9.80 6.14 -0.30
CA PRO A 82 11.10 6.75 -0.63
C PRO A 82 12.19 6.39 0.39
N LEU A 83 11.82 5.77 1.51
CA LEU A 83 12.67 5.56 2.67
C LEU A 83 13.24 4.13 2.69
N ILE A 84 14.28 3.90 1.88
CA ILE A 84 14.92 2.58 1.72
C ILE A 84 15.33 1.96 3.06
N ALA A 85 15.89 2.75 3.97
CA ALA A 85 16.32 2.25 5.28
C ALA A 85 15.15 1.71 6.13
N LEU A 86 13.97 2.31 6.02
CA LEU A 86 12.78 1.88 6.77
C LEU A 86 12.06 0.70 6.12
N MET A 87 12.27 0.45 4.82
CA MET A 87 11.62 -0.67 4.14
C MET A 87 11.97 -2.02 4.77
N GLN A 88 13.26 -2.23 5.08
CA GLN A 88 13.71 -3.48 5.67
C GLN A 88 13.07 -3.68 7.03
N ASP A 89 13.11 -2.68 7.90
CA ASP A 89 12.51 -2.74 9.24
C ASP A 89 11.02 -3.06 9.19
N GLN A 90 10.29 -2.42 8.26
CA GLN A 90 8.85 -2.68 8.06
C GLN A 90 8.57 -4.09 7.56
N VAL A 91 9.38 -4.57 6.61
CA VAL A 91 9.26 -5.93 6.07
C VAL A 91 9.60 -6.98 7.14
N ASP A 92 10.65 -6.76 7.92
CA ASP A 92 11.05 -7.68 8.98
C ASP A 92 9.99 -7.73 10.09
N ALA A 93 9.44 -6.59 10.51
CA ALA A 93 8.33 -6.55 11.46
C ALA A 93 7.07 -7.30 10.94
N LEU A 94 6.73 -7.15 9.66
CA LEU A 94 5.62 -7.89 9.06
C LEU A 94 5.87 -9.41 9.02
N ARG A 95 7.08 -9.82 8.72
CA ARG A 95 7.48 -11.25 8.72
C ARG A 95 7.40 -11.86 10.10
N GLU A 96 7.79 -11.13 11.14
CA GLU A 96 7.62 -11.56 12.54
C GLU A 96 6.15 -11.81 12.91
N LEU A 97 5.23 -11.06 12.28
CA LEU A 97 3.78 -11.23 12.42
C LEU A 97 3.20 -12.33 11.50
N GLY A 98 4.04 -13.04 10.74
CA GLY A 98 3.61 -14.10 9.83
C GLY A 98 3.09 -13.60 8.48
N VAL A 99 3.22 -12.31 8.16
CA VAL A 99 2.86 -11.75 6.86
C VAL A 99 3.99 -11.97 5.85
N ARG A 100 3.65 -12.43 4.66
CA ARG A 100 4.62 -12.68 3.58
C ARG A 100 4.98 -11.35 2.90
N ALA A 101 5.96 -10.66 3.44
CA ALA A 101 6.42 -9.37 2.95
C ALA A 101 7.82 -9.44 2.35
N ALA A 102 8.08 -8.61 1.34
CA ALA A 102 9.39 -8.46 0.71
C ALA A 102 9.60 -7.01 0.26
N PHE A 103 10.83 -6.66 -0.11
CA PHE A 103 11.12 -5.35 -0.69
C PHE A 103 12.00 -5.46 -1.95
N LEU A 104 11.87 -4.47 -2.82
CA LEU A 104 12.70 -4.26 -4.00
C LEU A 104 13.22 -2.81 -4.01
N ASN A 105 14.52 -2.65 -3.81
CA ASN A 105 15.19 -1.35 -3.88
C ASN A 105 16.65 -1.53 -4.32
N SER A 106 17.40 -0.44 -4.38
CA SER A 106 18.79 -0.42 -4.84
C SER A 106 19.79 -1.14 -3.92
N SER A 107 19.40 -1.45 -2.67
CA SER A 107 20.27 -2.18 -1.74
C SER A 107 20.35 -3.68 -2.01
N LEU A 108 19.39 -4.23 -2.79
CA LEU A 108 19.37 -5.64 -3.14
C LEU A 108 20.31 -5.96 -4.31
N GLY A 109 21.18 -6.97 -4.11
CA GLY A 109 21.91 -7.56 -5.22
C GLY A 109 20.98 -8.28 -6.22
N ALA A 110 21.43 -8.43 -7.46
CA ALA A 110 20.64 -8.98 -8.56
C ALA A 110 20.01 -10.36 -8.26
N ARG A 111 20.71 -11.23 -7.57
CA ARG A 111 20.22 -12.57 -7.20
C ARG A 111 19.07 -12.50 -6.19
N ALA A 112 19.18 -11.64 -5.19
CA ALA A 112 18.13 -11.43 -4.18
C ALA A 112 16.90 -10.78 -4.80
N ALA A 113 17.08 -9.75 -5.64
CA ALA A 113 16.00 -9.13 -6.37
C ALA A 113 15.23 -10.12 -7.26
N ALA A 114 15.95 -10.97 -8.01
CA ALA A 114 15.34 -12.01 -8.84
C ALA A 114 14.57 -13.05 -8.00
N ALA A 115 15.02 -13.35 -6.78
CA ALA A 115 14.30 -14.25 -5.87
C ALA A 115 12.97 -13.62 -5.42
N VAL A 116 12.95 -12.34 -5.07
CA VAL A 116 11.73 -11.61 -4.71
C VAL A 116 10.77 -11.56 -5.90
N GLU A 117 11.25 -11.24 -7.09
CA GLU A 117 10.43 -11.19 -8.30
C GLU A 117 9.75 -12.55 -8.58
N ARG A 118 10.48 -13.66 -8.45
CA ARG A 118 9.89 -15.01 -8.59
C ARG A 118 8.82 -15.28 -7.53
N ALA A 119 9.05 -14.88 -6.29
CA ALA A 119 8.08 -15.05 -5.21
C ALA A 119 6.80 -14.24 -5.46
N VAL A 120 6.91 -13.03 -6.02
CA VAL A 120 5.76 -12.21 -6.43
C VAL A 120 4.97 -12.93 -7.53
N VAL A 121 5.63 -13.44 -8.56
CA VAL A 121 4.97 -14.19 -9.65
C VAL A 121 4.30 -15.46 -9.14
N ALA A 122 4.92 -16.15 -8.18
CA ALA A 122 4.36 -17.36 -7.56
C ALA A 122 3.16 -17.09 -6.65
N GLY A 123 2.86 -15.81 -6.32
CA GLY A 123 1.82 -15.44 -5.37
C GLY A 123 2.19 -15.70 -3.91
N ASP A 124 3.49 -15.76 -3.61
CA ASP A 124 4.02 -16.03 -2.28
C ASP A 124 4.27 -14.75 -1.46
N ILE A 125 3.89 -13.59 -1.98
CA ILE A 125 4.06 -12.29 -1.32
C ILE A 125 2.70 -11.61 -1.16
N ASP A 126 2.38 -11.20 0.07
CA ASP A 126 1.19 -10.43 0.41
C ASP A 126 1.42 -8.92 0.25
N LEU A 127 2.61 -8.45 0.67
CA LEU A 127 3.03 -7.05 0.62
C LEU A 127 4.43 -6.91 0.02
N LEU A 128 4.53 -6.15 -1.06
CA LEU A 128 5.79 -5.80 -1.71
C LEU A 128 6.08 -4.32 -1.49
N TYR A 129 7.12 -4.01 -0.73
CA TYR A 129 7.66 -2.66 -0.62
C TYR A 129 8.62 -2.38 -1.76
N VAL A 130 8.46 -1.26 -2.44
CA VAL A 130 9.29 -0.91 -3.59
C VAL A 130 9.68 0.56 -3.57
N ALA A 131 10.95 0.83 -3.89
CA ALA A 131 11.39 2.21 -4.09
C ALA A 131 10.82 2.76 -5.41
N PRO A 132 10.46 4.06 -5.47
CA PRO A 132 9.81 4.63 -6.65
C PRO A 132 10.65 4.48 -7.93
N GLU A 133 11.96 4.65 -7.86
CA GLU A 133 12.87 4.47 -9.00
C GLU A 133 12.93 3.01 -9.47
N ARG A 134 12.76 2.06 -8.57
CA ARG A 134 12.69 0.63 -8.92
C ARG A 134 11.36 0.27 -9.55
N LEU A 135 10.27 0.78 -9.00
CA LEU A 135 8.91 0.57 -9.52
C LEU A 135 8.81 1.00 -10.99
N LEU A 136 9.38 2.17 -11.32
CA LEU A 136 9.27 2.79 -12.64
C LEU A 136 10.14 2.13 -13.71
N THR A 137 10.95 1.13 -13.35
CA THR A 137 11.68 0.37 -14.37
C THR A 137 10.72 -0.47 -15.24
N PRO A 138 10.96 -0.59 -16.55
CA PRO A 138 10.14 -1.44 -17.43
C PRO A 138 9.97 -2.85 -16.88
N ARG A 139 11.04 -3.43 -16.36
CA ARG A 139 11.04 -4.78 -15.78
C ARG A 139 10.07 -4.91 -14.59
N CYS A 140 10.01 -3.91 -13.70
CA CYS A 140 9.12 -3.96 -12.56
C CYS A 140 7.66 -3.75 -12.99
N LEU A 141 7.40 -2.84 -13.91
CA LEU A 141 6.06 -2.61 -14.45
C LEU A 141 5.53 -3.86 -15.16
N GLU A 142 6.35 -4.53 -15.97
CA GLU A 142 6.00 -5.79 -16.64
C GLU A 142 5.75 -6.93 -15.63
N LEU A 143 6.54 -7.00 -14.56
CA LEU A 143 6.32 -7.95 -13.46
C LEU A 143 4.92 -7.77 -12.85
N LEU A 144 4.53 -6.52 -12.58
CA LEU A 144 3.24 -6.19 -11.98
C LEU A 144 2.06 -6.42 -12.92
N ASP A 145 2.24 -6.29 -14.24
CA ASP A 145 1.22 -6.66 -15.24
C ASP A 145 0.88 -8.15 -15.21
N GLY A 146 1.86 -8.98 -14.86
CA GLY A 146 1.72 -10.44 -14.85
C GLY A 146 1.07 -11.01 -13.57
N VAL A 147 0.76 -10.19 -12.58
CA VAL A 147 0.26 -10.64 -11.27
C VAL A 147 -1.03 -9.95 -10.86
N ARG A 148 -1.77 -10.57 -9.96
CA ARG A 148 -2.95 -9.94 -9.37
C ARG A 148 -2.51 -8.92 -8.31
N LEU A 149 -3.03 -7.70 -8.42
CA LEU A 149 -2.73 -6.59 -7.52
C LEU A 149 -3.89 -6.36 -6.56
N ALA A 150 -3.60 -6.26 -5.27
CA ALA A 150 -4.57 -5.94 -4.23
C ALA A 150 -4.83 -4.43 -4.13
N LEU A 151 -3.77 -3.65 -4.03
CA LEU A 151 -3.79 -2.19 -3.95
C LEU A 151 -2.40 -1.61 -4.22
N PHE A 152 -2.35 -0.29 -4.44
CA PHE A 152 -1.12 0.50 -4.34
C PHE A 152 -1.20 1.44 -3.14
N ALA A 153 -0.19 1.41 -2.27
CA ALA A 153 -0.01 2.38 -1.20
C ALA A 153 1.16 3.32 -1.55
N ILE A 154 0.89 4.60 -1.66
CA ILE A 154 1.89 5.64 -1.94
C ILE A 154 2.20 6.32 -0.62
N ASP A 155 3.24 5.85 0.04
CA ASP A 155 3.69 6.41 1.31
C ASP A 155 4.49 7.69 1.09
N GLU A 156 4.52 8.56 2.09
CA GLU A 156 5.13 9.90 2.02
C GLU A 156 4.70 10.69 0.77
N ALA A 157 3.40 10.68 0.48
CA ALA A 157 2.84 11.26 -0.74
C ALA A 157 3.17 12.75 -0.93
N HIS A 158 3.55 13.47 0.15
CA HIS A 158 4.03 14.85 0.07
C HIS A 158 5.30 15.00 -0.80
N CYS A 159 6.04 13.91 -1.04
CA CYS A 159 7.20 13.91 -1.95
C CYS A 159 6.85 14.29 -3.40
N VAL A 160 5.58 14.32 -3.77
CA VAL A 160 5.12 14.80 -5.09
C VAL A 160 5.19 16.32 -5.23
N SER A 161 5.20 17.06 -4.12
CA SER A 161 5.19 18.52 -4.13
C SER A 161 6.56 19.10 -4.48
N GLN A 162 6.61 19.85 -5.58
CA GLN A 162 7.83 20.54 -6.03
C GLN A 162 8.28 21.66 -5.08
N TRP A 163 7.39 22.10 -4.22
CA TRP A 163 7.66 23.17 -3.23
C TRP A 163 8.07 22.61 -1.86
N GLY A 164 7.99 21.27 -1.70
CA GLY A 164 8.38 20.59 -0.47
C GLY A 164 9.88 20.34 -0.37
N HIS A 165 10.39 20.24 0.87
CA HIS A 165 11.79 19.90 1.13
C HIS A 165 12.19 18.49 0.72
N ASP A 166 11.20 17.59 0.62
CA ASP A 166 11.39 16.17 0.31
C ASP A 166 10.93 15.81 -1.11
N PHE A 167 10.90 16.79 -2.02
CA PHE A 167 10.50 16.57 -3.40
C PHE A 167 11.33 15.48 -4.07
N ARG A 168 10.61 14.54 -4.73
CA ARG A 168 11.21 13.45 -5.51
C ARG A 168 10.57 13.40 -6.89
N PRO A 169 11.35 13.63 -7.98
CA PRO A 169 10.84 13.64 -9.34
C PRO A 169 10.10 12.35 -9.74
N GLU A 170 10.51 11.21 -9.20
CA GLU A 170 9.90 9.91 -9.47
C GLU A 170 8.42 9.87 -9.04
N TYR A 171 8.04 10.61 -7.99
CA TYR A 171 6.65 10.69 -7.55
C TYR A 171 5.72 11.31 -8.59
N LEU A 172 6.21 12.20 -9.44
CA LEU A 172 5.42 12.77 -10.55
C LEU A 172 5.05 11.72 -11.61
N GLN A 173 5.81 10.64 -11.70
CA GLN A 173 5.58 9.58 -12.67
C GLN A 173 4.64 8.49 -12.14
N LEU A 174 4.20 8.56 -10.87
CA LEU A 174 3.32 7.57 -10.26
C LEU A 174 1.89 7.61 -10.82
N THR A 175 1.54 8.58 -11.66
CA THR A 175 0.31 8.55 -12.47
C THR A 175 0.19 7.29 -13.31
N VAL A 176 1.31 6.68 -13.68
CA VAL A 176 1.36 5.38 -14.39
C VAL A 176 0.55 4.30 -13.68
N LEU A 177 0.43 4.37 -12.35
CA LEU A 177 -0.36 3.40 -11.57
C LEU A 177 -1.85 3.46 -11.95
N HIS A 178 -2.38 4.67 -12.13
CA HIS A 178 -3.75 4.87 -12.56
C HIS A 178 -3.95 4.52 -14.04
N GLU A 179 -3.02 4.91 -14.88
CA GLU A 179 -3.09 4.68 -16.32
C GLU A 179 -3.04 3.18 -16.66
N ARG A 180 -2.19 2.44 -15.96
CA ARG A 180 -1.93 1.03 -16.25
C ARG A 180 -2.89 0.07 -15.54
N TRP A 181 -3.29 0.42 -14.31
CA TRP A 181 -4.17 -0.41 -13.47
C TRP A 181 -5.31 0.42 -12.85
N PRO A 182 -6.22 0.96 -13.68
CA PRO A 182 -7.27 1.90 -13.21
C PRO A 182 -8.26 1.27 -12.22
N GLN A 183 -8.36 -0.08 -12.18
CA GLN A 183 -9.26 -0.81 -11.28
C GLN A 183 -8.62 -1.19 -9.95
N VAL A 184 -7.32 -0.95 -9.78
CA VAL A 184 -6.61 -1.25 -8.54
C VAL A 184 -6.68 -0.03 -7.62
N PRO A 185 -7.24 -0.15 -6.39
CA PRO A 185 -7.35 1.00 -5.49
C PRO A 185 -5.99 1.52 -5.07
N ARG A 186 -5.93 2.83 -4.91
CA ARG A 186 -4.72 3.55 -4.48
C ARG A 186 -5.00 4.31 -3.18
N ILE A 187 -4.08 4.18 -2.25
CA ILE A 187 -4.09 4.94 -1.01
C ILE A 187 -2.81 5.78 -0.93
N ALA A 188 -2.93 7.09 -0.93
CA ALA A 188 -1.84 8.01 -0.72
C ALA A 188 -1.82 8.44 0.76
N LEU A 189 -0.66 8.36 1.40
CA LEU A 189 -0.52 8.64 2.84
C LEU A 189 0.59 9.66 3.08
N THR A 190 0.33 10.59 3.99
CA THR A 190 1.35 11.52 4.47
C THR A 190 1.07 11.94 5.92
N ALA A 191 2.12 12.31 6.64
CA ALA A 191 1.97 12.90 7.96
C ALA A 191 1.71 14.41 7.89
N THR A 192 2.24 15.06 6.87
CA THR A 192 2.22 16.52 6.74
C THR A 192 1.82 16.92 5.32
N ALA A 193 0.77 17.68 5.19
CA ALA A 193 0.43 18.38 3.95
C ALA A 193 -0.49 19.55 4.27
N ASP A 194 -0.06 20.74 3.89
CA ASP A 194 -0.92 21.91 3.85
C ASP A 194 -1.96 21.81 2.72
N ALA A 195 -2.82 22.82 2.57
CA ALA A 195 -3.86 22.79 1.55
C ALA A 195 -3.30 22.75 0.12
N MET A 196 -2.16 23.42 -0.11
CA MET A 196 -1.48 23.44 -1.42
C MET A 196 -0.92 22.05 -1.74
N THR A 197 -0.15 21.49 -0.84
CA THR A 197 0.44 20.14 -1.00
C THR A 197 -0.63 19.08 -1.21
N ARG A 198 -1.76 19.16 -0.50
CA ARG A 198 -2.91 18.25 -0.72
C ARG A 198 -3.46 18.37 -2.14
N GLY A 199 -3.61 19.60 -2.64
CA GLY A 199 -4.04 19.85 -4.02
C GLY A 199 -3.09 19.21 -5.03
N GLU A 200 -1.77 19.38 -4.84
CA GLU A 200 -0.76 18.77 -5.70
C GLU A 200 -0.78 17.23 -5.64
N ILE A 201 -0.94 16.63 -4.45
CA ILE A 201 -1.08 15.18 -4.31
C ILE A 201 -2.27 14.69 -5.14
N VAL A 202 -3.44 15.31 -4.98
CA VAL A 202 -4.66 14.93 -5.72
C VAL A 202 -4.47 15.06 -7.22
N GLU A 203 -3.90 16.17 -7.68
CA GLU A 203 -3.70 16.45 -9.10
C GLU A 203 -2.64 15.53 -9.71
N ARG A 204 -1.45 15.47 -9.10
CA ARG A 204 -0.28 14.76 -9.65
C ARG A 204 -0.40 13.23 -9.58
N LEU A 205 -1.16 12.72 -8.63
CA LEU A 205 -1.41 11.29 -8.51
C LEU A 205 -2.75 10.84 -9.11
N ALA A 206 -3.48 11.73 -9.81
CA ALA A 206 -4.79 11.47 -10.39
C ALA A 206 -5.79 10.90 -9.35
N LEU A 207 -5.89 11.54 -8.18
CA LEU A 207 -6.73 11.15 -7.05
C LEU A 207 -7.97 12.05 -6.88
N GLN A 208 -8.49 12.63 -7.96
CA GLN A 208 -9.62 13.56 -7.91
C GLN A 208 -10.89 12.92 -7.32
N SER A 209 -11.10 11.63 -7.54
CA SER A 209 -12.22 10.86 -6.98
C SER A 209 -11.94 10.21 -5.63
N ALA A 210 -10.72 10.35 -5.11
CA ALA A 210 -10.32 9.73 -3.85
C ALA A 210 -11.04 10.36 -2.64
N ARG A 211 -11.45 9.53 -1.70
CA ARG A 211 -11.96 10.01 -0.42
C ARG A 211 -10.80 10.54 0.44
N GLN A 212 -10.98 11.74 0.98
CA GLN A 212 -9.97 12.35 1.83
C GLN A 212 -10.28 12.10 3.30
N PHE A 213 -9.30 11.60 4.04
CA PHE A 213 -9.35 11.38 5.48
C PHE A 213 -8.28 12.25 6.14
N VAL A 214 -8.72 13.31 6.79
CA VAL A 214 -7.83 14.28 7.44
C VAL A 214 -8.04 14.21 8.93
N SER A 215 -7.05 13.72 9.66
CA SER A 215 -7.05 13.78 11.13
C SER A 215 -6.43 15.10 11.56
N SER A 216 -7.17 15.90 12.31
CA SER A 216 -6.62 17.07 12.99
C SER A 216 -5.66 16.61 14.10
N PHE A 217 -4.58 17.36 14.27
CA PHE A 217 -3.64 17.23 15.38
C PHE A 217 -4.28 17.62 16.70
#